data_368bfa59a2badbfe70659be8d1a0dc52
#
_entry.id   368bfa59a2badbfe70659be8d1a0dc52
#
_cell.length_a   1.000
_cell.length_b   1.000
_cell.length_c   1.000
_cell.angle_alpha   90.00
_cell.angle_beta   90.00
_cell.angle_gamma   90.00
#
_symmetry.space_group_name_H-M   'P 1'
#
loop_
_entity.id
_entity.type
_entity.pdbx_description
1 polymer ?
#
loop_
_entity_poly.entity_id
_entity_poly.type
_entity_poly.pdbx_seq_one_letter_code
_entity_poly.pdbx_strand_id
1 'polypeptide(L)'
;MPANPFNGFTEYGIGIGLRIPHYRHIFEHKPVVDWFEIISENFLVDGGRPLAVLDQILAQYRVVQHGVSMYFGSTEKLNHDHLRRIKTLVKRTKTPWLTDHLCWGSVDGTYSHDLLPMPYTFEAARVTARKVREARDFLELPIAVENVSSYAEFHVSQMTEWEFLNEVVEQADCGILLDVNNIYVSSQNHDFDPFEYLNSVPAGRVAQIHIAGHSKFEKYILDTHDHPVIDPVWKLYDHAIRRVGPTATLLEWDDRIPSFDEVHQEARKAGKFLPQIEEALV
;
A
#
# COMPACT_ATOMS: atom_id res chain seq x y z
N MET A 1 -9.46 16.04 17.25
CA MET A 1 -10.10 15.55 16.02
C MET A 1 -10.79 14.24 16.38
N PRO A 2 -11.94 13.85 15.81
CA PRO A 2 -12.43 12.50 16.03
C PRO A 2 -11.33 11.54 15.57
N ALA A 3 -11.02 10.56 16.40
CA ALA A 3 -10.04 9.54 16.04
C ALA A 3 -10.51 8.89 14.73
N ASN A 4 -9.63 8.94 13.71
CA ASN A 4 -9.83 8.18 12.50
C ASN A 4 -10.04 6.71 12.92
N PRO A 5 -11.12 6.02 12.51
CA PRO A 5 -11.35 4.64 12.88
C PRO A 5 -10.18 3.71 12.51
N PHE A 6 -9.32 4.13 11.58
CA PHE A 6 -8.10 3.44 11.22
C PHE A 6 -6.87 3.96 11.99
N ASN A 7 -6.79 5.23 12.41
CA ASN A 7 -5.63 5.78 13.11
C ASN A 7 -5.44 5.22 14.53
N GLY A 8 -6.47 4.74 15.18
CA GLY A 8 -6.36 4.17 16.53
C GLY A 8 -5.51 2.89 16.61
N PHE A 9 -5.21 2.26 15.49
CA PHE A 9 -4.40 1.04 15.40
C PHE A 9 -3.41 1.03 14.23
N THR A 10 -3.34 2.10 13.44
CA THR A 10 -2.45 2.23 12.28
C THR A 10 -1.22 3.10 12.56
N GLU A 11 -1.03 3.56 13.78
CA GLU A 11 0.15 4.32 14.19
C GLU A 11 1.33 3.38 14.51
N TYR A 12 1.80 2.68 13.47
CA TYR A 12 2.86 1.67 13.58
C TYR A 12 4.27 2.21 13.39
N GLY A 13 4.44 3.52 13.15
CA GLY A 13 5.73 4.10 12.84
C GLY A 13 6.16 3.82 11.40
N ILE A 14 7.46 3.54 11.19
CA ILE A 14 8.06 3.42 9.86
C ILE A 14 8.45 1.98 9.58
N GLY A 15 7.87 1.42 8.54
CA GLY A 15 8.10 0.06 8.07
C GLY A 15 9.02 -0.02 6.86
N ILE A 16 9.44 -1.23 6.57
CA ILE A 16 10.25 -1.59 5.39
C ILE A 16 9.67 -2.86 4.79
N GLY A 17 9.69 -2.97 3.46
CA GLY A 17 9.33 -4.19 2.77
C GLY A 17 10.25 -5.37 3.14
N LEU A 18 9.68 -6.50 3.53
CA LEU A 18 10.43 -7.72 3.82
C LEU A 18 10.86 -8.39 2.51
N ARG A 19 12.10 -8.19 2.10
CA ARG A 19 12.63 -8.67 0.83
C ARG A 19 13.70 -9.75 1.04
N ILE A 20 13.73 -10.76 0.17
CA ILE A 20 14.62 -11.93 0.28
C ILE A 20 16.11 -11.57 0.45
N PRO A 21 16.68 -10.58 -0.26
CA PRO A 21 18.08 -10.20 -0.08
C PRO A 21 18.43 -9.77 1.34
N HIS A 22 17.46 -9.30 2.13
CA HIS A 22 17.69 -8.79 3.47
C HIS A 22 17.59 -9.85 4.59
N TYR A 23 17.04 -11.04 4.31
CA TYR A 23 16.76 -12.05 5.34
C TYR A 23 17.98 -12.38 6.19
N ARG A 24 19.14 -12.58 5.55
CA ARG A 24 20.37 -12.91 6.26
C ARG A 24 20.76 -11.80 7.24
N HIS A 25 20.78 -10.54 6.76
CA HIS A 25 21.10 -9.37 7.60
C HIS A 25 20.13 -9.26 8.79
N ILE A 26 18.82 -9.40 8.54
CA ILE A 26 17.80 -9.31 9.59
C ILE A 26 18.03 -10.37 10.68
N PHE A 27 18.34 -11.61 10.31
CA PHE A 27 18.54 -12.67 11.29
C PHE A 27 19.84 -12.55 12.05
N GLU A 28 20.92 -12.11 11.40
CA GLU A 28 22.23 -11.97 12.02
C GLU A 28 22.32 -10.73 12.94
N HIS A 29 21.73 -9.60 12.53
CA HIS A 29 21.91 -8.30 13.22
C HIS A 29 20.70 -7.85 14.03
N LYS A 30 19.51 -8.41 13.77
CA LYS A 30 18.26 -8.04 14.46
C LYS A 30 18.03 -6.52 14.52
N PRO A 31 17.99 -5.84 13.36
CA PRO A 31 17.87 -4.39 13.31
C PRO A 31 16.59 -3.90 13.97
N VAL A 32 16.62 -2.70 14.52
CA VAL A 32 15.43 -2.06 15.10
C VAL A 32 14.61 -1.46 13.97
N VAL A 33 13.48 -2.11 13.66
CA VAL A 33 12.48 -1.67 12.68
C VAL A 33 11.13 -1.73 13.35
N ASP A 34 10.27 -0.74 13.10
CA ASP A 34 8.95 -0.70 13.75
C ASP A 34 8.06 -1.86 13.28
N TRP A 35 8.08 -2.16 11.97
CA TRP A 35 7.33 -3.25 11.36
C TRP A 35 7.86 -3.60 9.97
N PHE A 36 7.55 -4.80 9.50
CA PHE A 36 7.80 -5.23 8.12
C PHE A 36 6.50 -5.40 7.36
N GLU A 37 6.52 -5.06 6.07
CA GLU A 37 5.46 -5.45 5.14
C GLU A 37 5.87 -6.67 4.34
N ILE A 38 4.93 -7.57 4.14
CA ILE A 38 5.07 -8.72 3.25
C ILE A 38 4.11 -8.62 2.07
N ILE A 39 4.58 -9.00 0.89
CA ILE A 39 3.69 -9.34 -0.22
C ILE A 39 3.08 -10.70 0.10
N SER A 40 1.78 -10.72 0.34
CA SER A 40 1.04 -11.89 0.81
C SER A 40 1.25 -13.11 -0.08
N GLU A 41 1.23 -12.91 -1.38
CA GLU A 41 1.34 -13.95 -2.39
C GLU A 41 2.64 -14.76 -2.30
N ASN A 42 3.73 -14.13 -1.84
CA ASN A 42 5.01 -14.82 -1.63
C ASN A 42 4.96 -15.86 -0.51
N PHE A 43 3.92 -15.83 0.33
CA PHE A 43 3.74 -16.70 1.50
C PHE A 43 2.51 -17.60 1.39
N LEU A 44 1.77 -17.55 0.28
CA LEU A 44 0.64 -18.43 0.00
C LEU A 44 1.11 -19.81 -0.49
N VAL A 45 1.88 -20.48 0.34
CA VAL A 45 2.46 -21.81 0.09
C VAL A 45 2.05 -22.77 1.20
N ASP A 46 2.09 -24.08 0.91
CA ASP A 46 1.66 -25.11 1.88
C ASP A 46 2.71 -25.40 2.95
N GLY A 47 3.92 -24.81 2.82
CA GLY A 47 5.02 -25.02 3.77
C GLY A 47 6.36 -24.58 3.20
N GLY A 48 7.45 -25.08 3.80
CA GLY A 48 8.80 -24.85 3.33
C GLY A 48 9.44 -23.54 3.81
N ARG A 49 10.50 -23.14 3.12
CA ARG A 49 11.36 -22.03 3.53
C ARG A 49 10.62 -20.70 3.71
N PRO A 50 9.68 -20.29 2.85
CA PRO A 50 8.98 -19.02 3.03
C PRO A 50 8.27 -18.93 4.38
N LEU A 51 7.50 -19.94 4.76
CA LEU A 51 6.78 -19.94 6.03
C LEU A 51 7.73 -20.06 7.24
N ALA A 52 8.82 -20.81 7.12
CA ALA A 52 9.82 -20.91 8.18
C ALA A 52 10.53 -19.57 8.42
N VAL A 53 10.82 -18.81 7.36
CA VAL A 53 11.35 -17.45 7.46
C VAL A 53 10.33 -16.52 8.10
N LEU A 54 9.07 -16.57 7.65
CA LEU A 54 8.00 -15.73 8.20
C LEU A 54 7.84 -15.97 9.71
N ASP A 55 7.86 -17.22 10.18
CA ASP A 55 7.75 -17.54 11.61
C ASP A 55 8.89 -16.94 12.43
N GLN A 56 10.12 -16.95 11.89
CA GLN A 56 11.26 -16.33 12.57
C GLN A 56 11.11 -14.80 12.63
N ILE A 57 10.57 -14.17 11.58
CA ILE A 57 10.28 -12.73 11.56
C ILE A 57 9.19 -12.42 12.59
N LEU A 58 8.08 -13.15 12.58
CA LEU A 58 6.95 -12.96 13.50
C LEU A 58 7.32 -13.12 14.99
N ALA A 59 8.37 -13.89 15.28
CA ALA A 59 8.87 -14.05 16.65
C ALA A 59 9.51 -12.75 17.22
N GLN A 60 9.86 -11.78 16.37
CA GLN A 60 10.60 -10.59 16.76
C GLN A 60 9.98 -9.28 16.27
N TYR A 61 9.22 -9.30 15.19
CA TYR A 61 8.72 -8.12 14.51
C TYR A 61 7.22 -8.17 14.25
N ARG A 62 6.62 -7.01 14.19
CA ARG A 62 5.26 -6.84 13.65
C ARG A 62 5.31 -7.00 12.15
N VAL A 63 4.26 -7.59 11.58
CA VAL A 63 4.12 -7.78 10.14
C VAL A 63 2.75 -7.30 9.69
N VAL A 64 2.74 -6.50 8.63
CA VAL A 64 1.53 -6.10 7.92
C VAL A 64 1.51 -6.80 6.57
N GLN A 65 0.33 -7.20 6.12
CA GLN A 65 0.14 -7.85 4.83
C GLN A 65 -0.29 -6.86 3.75
N HIS A 66 0.38 -6.94 2.62
CA HIS A 66 0.01 -6.28 1.38
C HIS A 66 -0.29 -7.34 0.32
N GLY A 67 -1.38 -7.20 -0.41
CA GLY A 67 -1.80 -8.10 -1.47
C GLY A 67 -1.61 -7.46 -2.85
N VAL A 68 -1.39 -8.30 -3.86
CA VAL A 68 -1.19 -7.86 -5.24
C VAL A 68 -2.09 -8.61 -6.24
N SER A 69 -3.03 -9.40 -5.76
CA SER A 69 -3.77 -10.33 -6.64
C SER A 69 -5.28 -10.40 -6.39
N MET A 70 -5.87 -9.49 -5.63
CA MET A 70 -7.32 -9.46 -5.46
C MET A 70 -8.04 -8.91 -6.69
N TYR A 71 -7.37 -8.06 -7.46
CA TYR A 71 -7.89 -7.48 -8.71
C TYR A 71 -9.33 -6.98 -8.58
N PHE A 72 -9.57 -6.11 -7.60
CA PHE A 72 -10.91 -5.61 -7.28
C PHE A 72 -11.64 -4.98 -8.47
N GLY A 73 -10.88 -4.44 -9.43
CA GLY A 73 -11.39 -3.85 -10.65
C GLY A 73 -11.75 -4.82 -11.77
N SER A 74 -11.34 -6.09 -11.67
CA SER A 74 -11.66 -7.08 -12.71
C SER A 74 -13.16 -7.38 -12.79
N THR A 75 -13.63 -7.87 -13.93
CA THR A 75 -15.05 -8.19 -14.14
C THR A 75 -15.48 -9.49 -13.45
N GLU A 76 -14.55 -10.41 -13.24
CA GLU A 76 -14.80 -11.70 -12.62
C GLU A 76 -15.17 -11.56 -11.13
N LYS A 77 -15.74 -12.62 -10.60
CA LYS A 77 -15.97 -12.76 -9.15
C LYS A 77 -14.62 -12.89 -8.42
N LEU A 78 -14.61 -12.51 -7.15
CA LEU A 78 -13.45 -12.75 -6.31
C LEU A 78 -13.08 -14.24 -6.27
N ASN A 79 -11.78 -14.50 -6.31
CA ASN A 79 -11.27 -15.87 -6.17
C ASN A 79 -11.32 -16.29 -4.70
N HIS A 80 -12.33 -17.05 -4.32
CA HIS A 80 -12.51 -17.52 -2.95
C HIS A 80 -11.44 -18.53 -2.48
N ASP A 81 -10.76 -19.24 -3.41
CA ASP A 81 -9.61 -20.07 -3.05
C ASP A 81 -8.43 -19.20 -2.62
N HIS A 82 -8.18 -18.13 -3.35
CA HIS A 82 -7.20 -17.11 -2.97
C HIS A 82 -7.55 -16.49 -1.61
N LEU A 83 -8.79 -16.03 -1.42
CA LEU A 83 -9.23 -15.46 -0.14
C LEU A 83 -9.08 -16.43 1.03
N ARG A 84 -9.33 -17.74 0.86
CA ARG A 84 -9.09 -18.74 1.91
C ARG A 84 -7.62 -18.84 2.29
N ARG A 85 -6.71 -18.78 1.32
CA ARG A 85 -5.27 -18.80 1.56
C ARG A 85 -4.82 -17.51 2.27
N ILE A 86 -5.29 -16.35 1.83
CA ILE A 86 -5.07 -15.07 2.53
C ILE A 86 -5.58 -15.15 3.98
N LYS A 87 -6.80 -15.64 4.21
CA LYS A 87 -7.37 -15.78 5.58
C LYS A 87 -6.50 -16.68 6.47
N THR A 88 -5.91 -17.71 5.90
CA THR A 88 -4.97 -18.60 6.63
C THR A 88 -3.69 -17.83 7.00
N LEU A 89 -3.16 -17.03 6.08
CA LEU A 89 -1.99 -16.21 6.33
C LEU A 89 -2.29 -15.09 7.36
N VAL A 90 -3.47 -14.45 7.29
CA VAL A 90 -3.95 -13.47 8.28
C VAL A 90 -3.94 -14.06 9.70
N LYS A 91 -4.43 -15.28 9.87
CA LYS A 91 -4.41 -15.97 11.17
C LYS A 91 -2.99 -16.23 11.68
N ARG A 92 -2.02 -16.47 10.77
CA ARG A 92 -0.62 -16.69 11.12
C ARG A 92 0.10 -15.41 11.50
N THR A 93 -0.04 -14.38 10.70
CA THR A 93 0.65 -13.09 10.89
C THR A 93 0.01 -12.23 11.97
N LYS A 94 -1.29 -12.41 12.19
CA LYS A 94 -2.11 -11.53 13.04
C LYS A 94 -2.03 -10.07 12.58
N THR A 95 -1.91 -9.87 11.27
CA THR A 95 -1.94 -8.53 10.68
C THR A 95 -3.19 -7.77 11.14
N PRO A 96 -3.09 -6.50 11.51
CA PRO A 96 -4.25 -5.74 11.99
C PRO A 96 -5.14 -5.23 10.84
N TRP A 97 -4.62 -5.14 9.64
CA TRP A 97 -5.32 -4.83 8.40
C TRP A 97 -4.62 -5.49 7.22
N LEU A 98 -5.28 -5.52 6.09
CA LEU A 98 -4.74 -5.97 4.80
C LEU A 98 -4.88 -4.85 3.79
N THR A 99 -3.88 -4.65 2.96
CA THR A 99 -3.92 -3.73 1.83
C THR A 99 -3.88 -4.49 0.51
N ASP A 100 -4.51 -3.96 -0.54
CA ASP A 100 -4.39 -4.46 -1.92
C ASP A 100 -4.77 -3.34 -2.90
N HIS A 101 -4.39 -3.47 -4.15
CA HIS A 101 -4.44 -2.43 -5.16
C HIS A 101 -5.85 -2.21 -5.75
N LEU A 102 -6.14 -0.94 -6.04
CA LEU A 102 -7.34 -0.52 -6.76
C LEU A 102 -7.10 -0.63 -8.29
N CYS A 103 -7.00 -1.87 -8.77
CA CYS A 103 -6.62 -2.17 -10.15
C CYS A 103 -7.46 -3.31 -10.72
N TRP A 104 -7.32 -3.53 -12.03
CA TRP A 104 -7.70 -4.77 -12.65
C TRP A 104 -6.45 -5.50 -13.17
N GLY A 105 -6.51 -6.81 -13.31
CA GLY A 105 -5.37 -7.62 -13.75
C GLY A 105 -5.80 -8.97 -14.29
N SER A 106 -7.11 -9.21 -14.41
CA SER A 106 -7.64 -10.45 -15.00
C SER A 106 -8.88 -10.21 -15.84
N VAL A 107 -9.00 -10.97 -16.91
CA VAL A 107 -10.19 -11.04 -17.77
C VAL A 107 -10.33 -12.46 -18.33
N ASP A 108 -11.52 -13.04 -18.24
CA ASP A 108 -11.85 -14.40 -18.73
C ASP A 108 -10.84 -15.48 -18.29
N GLY A 109 -10.40 -15.41 -17.01
CA GLY A 109 -9.43 -16.35 -16.43
C GLY A 109 -7.98 -16.16 -16.88
N THR A 110 -7.70 -15.13 -17.68
CA THR A 110 -6.34 -14.74 -18.06
C THR A 110 -5.84 -13.65 -17.13
N TYR A 111 -4.64 -13.82 -16.59
CA TYR A 111 -4.03 -12.87 -15.67
C TYR A 111 -2.89 -12.11 -16.37
N SER A 112 -2.89 -10.78 -16.26
CA SER A 112 -1.85 -9.93 -16.83
C SER A 112 -0.55 -9.97 -16.03
N HIS A 113 -0.62 -10.34 -14.76
CA HIS A 113 0.45 -10.18 -13.78
C HIS A 113 0.94 -8.73 -13.67
N ASP A 114 0.00 -7.78 -13.83
CA ASP A 114 0.26 -6.35 -13.78
C ASP A 114 -0.91 -5.64 -13.08
N LEU A 115 -0.66 -4.43 -12.59
CA LEU A 115 -1.62 -3.59 -11.91
C LEU A 115 -2.16 -2.55 -12.90
N LEU A 116 -3.21 -2.89 -13.63
CA LEU A 116 -3.73 -2.06 -14.70
C LEU A 116 -4.74 -1.03 -14.17
N PRO A 117 -4.69 0.24 -14.66
CA PRO A 117 -5.60 1.29 -14.24
C PRO A 117 -7.03 0.96 -14.65
N MET A 118 -7.99 1.52 -13.92
CA MET A 118 -9.42 1.29 -14.12
C MET A 118 -10.06 2.44 -14.89
N PRO A 119 -11.18 2.19 -15.60
CA PRO A 119 -12.03 3.28 -16.07
C PRO A 119 -12.75 3.90 -14.86
N TYR A 120 -12.55 5.20 -14.63
CA TYR A 120 -13.10 5.93 -13.48
C TYR A 120 -14.58 6.27 -13.71
N THR A 121 -15.44 5.25 -13.65
CA THR A 121 -16.89 5.38 -13.83
C THR A 121 -17.64 5.01 -12.55
N PHE A 122 -18.86 5.56 -12.35
CA PHE A 122 -19.71 5.19 -11.22
C PHE A 122 -20.05 3.70 -11.19
N GLU A 123 -20.15 3.06 -12.35
CA GLU A 123 -20.39 1.61 -12.42
C GLU A 123 -19.17 0.82 -11.91
N ALA A 124 -17.97 1.17 -12.38
CA ALA A 124 -16.74 0.54 -11.94
C ALA A 124 -16.54 0.73 -10.44
N ALA A 125 -16.75 1.96 -9.90
CA ALA A 125 -16.67 2.23 -8.46
C ALA A 125 -17.62 1.33 -7.65
N ARG A 126 -18.88 1.22 -8.07
CA ARG A 126 -19.88 0.37 -7.39
C ARG A 126 -19.50 -1.12 -7.41
N VAL A 127 -19.04 -1.62 -8.55
CA VAL A 127 -18.63 -3.03 -8.70
C VAL A 127 -17.42 -3.32 -7.81
N THR A 128 -16.42 -2.45 -7.85
CA THR A 128 -15.20 -2.55 -7.06
C THR A 128 -15.51 -2.49 -5.55
N ALA A 129 -16.27 -1.50 -5.11
CA ALA A 129 -16.67 -1.35 -3.71
C ALA A 129 -17.41 -2.58 -3.17
N ARG A 130 -18.26 -3.21 -3.99
CA ARG A 130 -18.93 -4.46 -3.60
C ARG A 130 -17.93 -5.59 -3.34
N LYS A 131 -16.90 -5.73 -4.18
CA LYS A 131 -15.87 -6.76 -4.01
C LYS A 131 -14.98 -6.50 -2.81
N VAL A 132 -14.61 -5.26 -2.57
CA VAL A 132 -13.85 -4.88 -1.36
C VAL A 132 -14.64 -5.25 -0.11
N ARG A 133 -15.95 -4.95 -0.05
CA ARG A 133 -16.82 -5.39 1.07
C ARG A 133 -16.86 -6.91 1.20
N GLU A 134 -17.06 -7.62 0.08
CA GLU A 134 -17.09 -9.09 0.07
C GLU A 134 -15.79 -9.69 0.62
N ALA A 135 -14.63 -9.17 0.21
CA ALA A 135 -13.33 -9.59 0.72
C ALA A 135 -13.18 -9.27 2.21
N ARG A 136 -13.51 -8.04 2.65
CA ARG A 136 -13.47 -7.62 4.04
C ARG A 136 -14.31 -8.53 4.92
N ASP A 137 -15.56 -8.77 4.54
CA ASP A 137 -16.51 -9.57 5.30
C ASP A 137 -16.07 -11.05 5.35
N PHE A 138 -15.52 -11.58 4.25
CA PHE A 138 -14.97 -12.94 4.20
C PHE A 138 -13.73 -13.09 5.08
N LEU A 139 -12.83 -12.12 5.04
CA LEU A 139 -11.58 -12.14 5.80
C LEU A 139 -11.79 -11.78 7.27
N GLU A 140 -12.90 -11.09 7.60
CA GLU A 140 -13.20 -10.57 8.94
C GLU A 140 -12.08 -9.62 9.43
N LEU A 141 -11.55 -8.81 8.51
CA LEU A 141 -10.39 -7.95 8.72
C LEU A 141 -10.60 -6.62 7.99
N PRO A 142 -10.19 -5.47 8.58
CA PRO A 142 -10.16 -4.21 7.85
C PRO A 142 -9.30 -4.32 6.57
N ILE A 143 -9.80 -3.76 5.47
CA ILE A 143 -9.08 -3.65 4.20
C ILE A 143 -8.85 -2.18 3.89
N ALA A 144 -7.69 -1.85 3.36
CA ALA A 144 -7.39 -0.59 2.73
C ALA A 144 -7.01 -0.81 1.26
N VAL A 145 -7.55 0.03 0.37
CA VAL A 145 -7.24 -0.04 -1.05
C VAL A 145 -6.19 1.00 -1.42
N GLU A 146 -5.30 0.62 -2.31
CA GLU A 146 -4.19 1.45 -2.75
C GLU A 146 -4.48 2.11 -4.09
N ASN A 147 -4.14 3.40 -4.20
CA ASN A 147 -4.08 4.11 -5.46
C ASN A 147 -2.86 3.66 -6.27
N VAL A 148 -3.08 3.23 -7.50
CA VAL A 148 -2.01 2.73 -8.38
C VAL A 148 -1.43 3.86 -9.24
N SER A 149 -0.19 3.69 -9.69
CA SER A 149 0.38 4.53 -10.74
C SER A 149 -0.29 4.26 -12.08
N SER A 150 -0.48 5.29 -12.89
CA SER A 150 -1.23 5.18 -14.14
C SER A 150 -0.45 5.74 -15.33
N TYR A 151 -0.59 5.05 -16.47
CA TYR A 151 0.10 5.32 -17.73
C TYR A 151 -0.86 5.46 -18.91
N ALA A 152 -2.14 5.27 -18.64
CA ALA A 152 -3.19 5.33 -19.65
C ALA A 152 -4.48 5.83 -19.01
N GLU A 153 -5.26 6.56 -19.80
CA GLU A 153 -6.58 7.04 -19.43
C GLU A 153 -7.66 6.43 -20.29
N PHE A 154 -8.83 6.23 -19.72
CA PHE A 154 -9.99 5.75 -20.44
C PHE A 154 -10.91 6.90 -20.83
N HIS A 155 -11.23 7.04 -22.11
CA HIS A 155 -12.16 8.06 -22.59
C HIS A 155 -13.56 7.99 -21.98
N VAL A 156 -13.92 6.86 -21.41
CA VAL A 156 -15.21 6.65 -20.75
C VAL A 156 -15.21 7.09 -19.29
N SER A 157 -14.06 7.51 -18.75
CA SER A 157 -13.97 8.02 -17.38
C SER A 157 -14.89 9.24 -17.19
N GLN A 158 -15.58 9.27 -16.06
CA GLN A 158 -16.61 10.24 -15.72
C GLN A 158 -16.18 11.16 -14.55
N MET A 159 -15.05 10.81 -13.93
CA MET A 159 -14.50 11.49 -12.75
C MET A 159 -12.98 11.36 -12.74
N THR A 160 -12.33 12.13 -11.88
CA THR A 160 -10.89 12.03 -11.64
C THR A 160 -10.55 10.76 -10.87
N GLU A 161 -9.26 10.40 -10.82
CA GLU A 161 -8.79 9.23 -10.06
C GLU A 161 -9.13 9.34 -8.57
N TRP A 162 -8.90 10.51 -7.95
CA TRP A 162 -9.21 10.72 -6.53
C TRP A 162 -10.71 10.73 -6.21
N GLU A 163 -11.55 11.20 -7.12
CA GLU A 163 -13.01 11.08 -6.98
C GLU A 163 -13.43 9.61 -7.03
N PHE A 164 -12.82 8.83 -7.94
CA PHE A 164 -13.07 7.40 -8.05
C PHE A 164 -12.62 6.64 -6.80
N LEU A 165 -11.41 6.93 -6.30
CA LEU A 165 -10.92 6.36 -5.04
C LEU A 165 -11.89 6.67 -3.88
N ASN A 166 -12.30 7.93 -3.76
CA ASN A 166 -13.23 8.38 -2.72
C ASN A 166 -14.57 7.65 -2.81
N GLU A 167 -15.13 7.55 -4.02
CA GLU A 167 -16.39 6.84 -4.26
C GLU A 167 -16.30 5.35 -3.87
N VAL A 168 -15.19 4.70 -4.22
CA VAL A 168 -14.96 3.29 -3.84
C VAL A 168 -14.86 3.13 -2.33
N VAL A 169 -14.05 3.95 -1.66
CA VAL A 169 -13.81 3.76 -0.22
C VAL A 169 -15.01 4.15 0.62
N GLU A 170 -15.80 5.11 0.19
CA GLU A 170 -17.06 5.48 0.85
C GLU A 170 -18.08 4.36 0.72
N GLN A 171 -18.31 3.86 -0.50
CA GLN A 171 -19.25 2.76 -0.73
C GLN A 171 -18.78 1.45 -0.08
N ALA A 172 -17.50 1.16 -0.08
CA ALA A 172 -16.96 -0.06 0.54
C ALA A 172 -16.89 0.02 2.05
N ASP A 173 -16.90 1.23 2.61
CA ASP A 173 -16.56 1.49 4.01
C ASP A 173 -15.21 0.86 4.38
N CYS A 174 -14.17 1.19 3.61
CA CYS A 174 -12.82 0.67 3.78
C CYS A 174 -11.79 1.79 3.98
N GLY A 175 -10.56 1.41 4.28
CA GLY A 175 -9.41 2.31 4.39
C GLY A 175 -8.77 2.61 3.04
N ILE A 176 -7.78 3.51 3.10
CA ILE A 176 -6.88 3.86 2.00
C ILE A 176 -5.46 3.53 2.42
N LEU A 177 -4.75 2.79 1.58
CA LEU A 177 -3.31 2.85 1.51
C LEU A 177 -2.98 3.96 0.52
N LEU A 178 -2.38 5.04 1.02
CA LEU A 178 -2.07 6.22 0.23
C LEU A 178 -0.62 6.13 -0.26
N ASP A 179 -0.42 5.74 -1.50
CA ASP A 179 0.91 5.80 -2.11
C ASP A 179 1.17 7.17 -2.72
N VAL A 180 2.09 7.90 -2.11
CA VAL A 180 2.44 9.27 -2.54
C VAL A 180 3.39 9.28 -3.73
N ASN A 181 4.15 8.20 -3.97
CA ASN A 181 4.95 8.06 -5.18
C ASN A 181 4.05 7.81 -6.40
N ASN A 182 3.02 6.97 -6.26
CA ASN A 182 2.03 6.70 -7.30
C ASN A 182 1.27 7.97 -7.70
N ILE A 183 0.89 8.81 -6.72
CA ILE A 183 0.30 10.12 -6.99
C ILE A 183 1.28 10.99 -7.79
N TYR A 184 2.56 11.03 -7.38
CA TYR A 184 3.58 11.81 -8.10
C TYR A 184 3.77 11.29 -9.53
N VAL A 185 3.93 9.98 -9.71
CA VAL A 185 4.10 9.34 -11.02
C VAL A 185 2.91 9.65 -11.94
N SER A 186 1.68 9.43 -11.46
CA SER A 186 0.46 9.72 -12.20
C SER A 186 0.35 11.21 -12.55
N SER A 187 0.69 12.11 -11.61
CA SER A 187 0.63 13.56 -11.85
C SER A 187 1.56 14.02 -12.97
N GLN A 188 2.74 13.41 -13.07
CA GLN A 188 3.70 13.73 -14.13
C GLN A 188 3.30 13.12 -15.48
N ASN A 189 2.65 11.98 -15.48
CA ASN A 189 2.22 11.29 -16.70
C ASN A 189 0.94 11.89 -17.29
N HIS A 190 0.06 12.48 -16.46
CA HIS A 190 -1.25 12.99 -16.86
C HIS A 190 -1.43 14.50 -16.62
N ASP A 191 -0.37 15.23 -16.20
CA ASP A 191 -0.32 16.68 -16.06
C ASP A 191 -1.42 17.25 -15.13
N PHE A 192 -1.48 16.74 -13.89
CA PHE A 192 -2.33 17.27 -12.84
C PHE A 192 -1.53 17.67 -11.58
N ASP A 193 -2.12 18.49 -10.70
CA ASP A 193 -1.51 18.89 -9.43
C ASP A 193 -1.62 17.76 -8.40
N PRO A 194 -0.49 17.13 -7.97
CA PRO A 194 -0.52 16.06 -6.96
C PRO A 194 -1.06 16.53 -5.59
N PHE A 195 -0.97 17.82 -5.28
CA PHE A 195 -1.55 18.36 -4.04
C PHE A 195 -3.07 18.43 -4.09
N GLU A 196 -3.67 18.64 -5.26
CA GLU A 196 -5.13 18.57 -5.44
C GLU A 196 -5.62 17.14 -5.10
N TYR A 197 -4.93 16.12 -5.60
CA TYR A 197 -5.20 14.72 -5.25
C TYR A 197 -5.16 14.52 -3.73
N LEU A 198 -4.03 14.87 -3.10
CA LEU A 198 -3.85 14.70 -1.66
C LEU A 198 -4.91 15.45 -0.84
N ASN A 199 -5.29 16.66 -1.28
CA ASN A 199 -6.30 17.44 -0.58
C ASN A 199 -7.72 16.86 -0.70
N SER A 200 -7.97 16.09 -1.75
CA SER A 200 -9.28 15.49 -2.02
C SER A 200 -9.49 14.15 -1.29
N VAL A 201 -8.42 13.47 -0.90
CA VAL A 201 -8.52 12.18 -0.18
C VAL A 201 -9.09 12.38 1.23
N PRO A 202 -10.05 11.55 1.68
CA PRO A 202 -10.60 11.62 3.04
C PRO A 202 -9.56 11.20 4.08
N ALA A 203 -8.94 12.17 4.75
CA ALA A 203 -7.87 11.96 5.74
C ALA A 203 -8.25 10.92 6.83
N GLY A 204 -9.53 10.88 7.21
CA GLY A 204 -10.04 9.93 8.20
C GLY A 204 -10.06 8.46 7.73
N ARG A 205 -9.77 8.17 6.47
CA ARG A 205 -9.73 6.81 5.91
C ARG A 205 -8.32 6.32 5.56
N VAL A 206 -7.30 7.17 5.67
CA VAL A 206 -5.92 6.75 5.39
C VAL A 206 -5.40 5.86 6.53
N ALA A 207 -5.18 4.60 6.21
CA ALA A 207 -4.71 3.58 7.15
C ALA A 207 -3.19 3.39 7.10
N GLN A 208 -2.60 3.61 5.92
CA GLN A 208 -1.19 3.40 5.65
C GLN A 208 -0.73 4.34 4.54
N ILE A 209 0.55 4.68 4.53
CA ILE A 209 1.19 5.47 3.48
C ILE A 209 2.35 4.68 2.91
N HIS A 210 2.45 4.60 1.59
CA HIS A 210 3.65 4.14 0.89
C HIS A 210 4.45 5.33 0.36
N ILE A 211 5.77 5.20 0.42
CA ILE A 211 6.76 6.06 -0.21
C ILE A 211 7.76 5.21 -0.96
N ALA A 212 8.12 5.62 -2.16
CA ALA A 212 9.04 4.89 -3.02
C ALA A 212 9.83 5.84 -3.93
N GLY A 213 10.85 5.31 -4.58
CA GLY A 213 11.49 5.93 -5.72
C GLY A 213 10.95 5.40 -7.03
N HIS A 214 11.27 6.06 -8.13
CA HIS A 214 10.79 5.69 -9.46
C HIS A 214 11.86 5.96 -10.51
N SER A 215 11.68 5.39 -11.71
CA SER A 215 12.53 5.62 -12.86
C SER A 215 11.93 6.66 -13.81
N LYS A 216 12.74 7.63 -14.22
CA LYS A 216 12.34 8.67 -15.19
C LYS A 216 12.88 8.34 -16.57
N PHE A 217 11.99 8.31 -17.55
CA PHE A 217 12.30 8.19 -18.98
C PHE A 217 12.04 9.52 -19.70
N GLU A 218 12.38 9.58 -20.98
CA GLU A 218 12.25 10.82 -21.77
C GLU A 218 10.80 11.34 -21.82
N LYS A 219 9.81 10.44 -21.91
CA LYS A 219 8.39 10.78 -22.15
C LYS A 219 7.46 10.46 -21.00
N TYR A 220 7.89 9.68 -20.03
CA TYR A 220 7.06 9.22 -18.91
C TYR A 220 7.93 8.88 -17.71
N ILE A 221 7.28 8.74 -16.57
CA ILE A 221 7.87 8.22 -15.35
C ILE A 221 7.25 6.85 -15.08
N LEU A 222 8.08 5.90 -14.68
CA LEU A 222 7.65 4.54 -14.36
C LEU A 222 7.88 4.26 -12.88
N ASP A 223 6.86 3.75 -12.24
CA ASP A 223 6.85 3.34 -10.85
C ASP A 223 7.59 2.00 -10.69
N THR A 224 8.88 2.09 -10.47
CA THR A 224 9.79 0.93 -10.46
C THR A 224 10.25 0.53 -9.06
N HIS A 225 10.08 1.40 -8.08
CA HIS A 225 10.57 1.21 -6.71
C HIS A 225 12.03 0.75 -6.63
N ASP A 226 12.89 1.31 -7.48
CA ASP A 226 14.29 0.90 -7.65
C ASP A 226 15.32 1.99 -7.33
N HIS A 227 14.85 3.15 -6.83
CA HIS A 227 15.66 4.32 -6.52
C HIS A 227 15.30 4.92 -5.14
N PRO A 228 16.19 5.74 -4.55
CA PRO A 228 15.83 6.56 -3.40
C PRO A 228 14.66 7.48 -3.68
N VAL A 229 13.92 7.82 -2.63
CA VAL A 229 12.81 8.76 -2.70
C VAL A 229 13.33 10.16 -3.04
N ILE A 230 12.74 10.80 -4.04
CA ILE A 230 13.15 12.14 -4.50
C ILE A 230 12.49 13.26 -3.69
N ASP A 231 13.09 14.45 -3.67
CA ASP A 231 12.59 15.60 -2.91
C ASP A 231 11.12 15.97 -3.19
N PRO A 232 10.61 15.94 -4.45
CA PRO A 232 9.19 16.19 -4.71
C PRO A 232 8.27 15.20 -3.99
N VAL A 233 8.61 13.89 -3.94
CA VAL A 233 7.83 12.87 -3.24
C VAL A 233 7.90 13.09 -1.73
N TRP A 234 9.06 13.47 -1.18
CA TRP A 234 9.18 13.85 0.23
C TRP A 234 8.29 15.07 0.60
N LYS A 235 8.14 16.05 -0.30
CA LYS A 235 7.23 17.18 -0.08
C LYS A 235 5.77 16.76 -0.07
N LEU A 236 5.38 15.83 -0.93
CA LEU A 236 4.04 15.25 -0.91
C LEU A 236 3.79 14.45 0.37
N TYR A 237 4.77 13.69 0.82
CA TYR A 237 4.70 12.97 2.08
C TYR A 237 4.55 13.90 3.30
N ASP A 238 5.33 14.98 3.37
CA ASP A 238 5.18 16.01 4.43
C ASP A 238 3.76 16.59 4.44
N HIS A 239 3.23 16.91 3.28
CA HIS A 239 1.86 17.41 3.14
C HIS A 239 0.83 16.37 3.59
N ALA A 240 0.99 15.11 3.17
CA ALA A 240 0.12 14.00 3.55
C ALA A 240 0.09 13.81 5.07
N ILE A 241 1.26 13.72 5.72
CA ILE A 241 1.38 13.56 7.19
C ILE A 241 0.76 14.72 7.95
N ARG A 242 0.96 15.97 7.51
CA ARG A 242 0.33 17.14 8.16
C ARG A 242 -1.20 17.08 8.08
N ARG A 243 -1.73 16.50 7.04
CA ARG A 243 -3.16 16.41 6.79
C ARG A 243 -3.80 15.20 7.48
N VAL A 244 -3.14 14.05 7.44
CA VAL A 244 -3.66 12.77 7.95
C VAL A 244 -3.32 12.57 9.42
N GLY A 245 -2.18 13.07 9.88
CA GLY A 245 -1.57 12.77 11.17
C GLY A 245 -0.61 11.59 11.10
N PRO A 246 -0.01 11.20 12.24
CA PRO A 246 0.87 10.04 12.32
C PRO A 246 0.15 8.79 11.81
N THR A 247 0.75 8.14 10.82
CA THR A 247 0.17 6.97 10.15
C THR A 247 1.29 6.02 9.78
N ALA A 248 1.03 4.71 9.86
CA ALA A 248 1.97 3.68 9.43
C ALA A 248 2.51 4.02 8.04
N THR A 249 3.81 4.22 7.94
CA THR A 249 4.48 4.58 6.68
C THR A 249 5.46 3.50 6.30
N LEU A 250 5.39 3.03 5.05
CA LEU A 250 6.32 2.07 4.47
C LEU A 250 7.22 2.73 3.45
N LEU A 251 8.52 2.47 3.55
CA LEU A 251 9.41 2.61 2.40
C LEU A 251 9.37 1.32 1.57
N GLU A 252 8.92 1.45 0.35
CA GLU A 252 8.89 0.35 -0.61
C GLU A 252 10.10 0.38 -1.52
N TRP A 253 10.73 -0.80 -1.72
CA TRP A 253 11.86 -0.99 -2.61
C TRP A 253 11.82 -2.40 -3.18
N ASP A 254 11.52 -2.53 -4.49
CA ASP A 254 11.15 -3.80 -5.11
C ASP A 254 12.13 -4.31 -6.15
N ASP A 255 12.84 -3.42 -6.82
CA ASP A 255 13.85 -3.79 -7.80
C ASP A 255 15.22 -3.17 -7.45
N ARG A 256 16.30 -3.73 -7.96
CA ARG A 256 17.68 -3.30 -7.66
C ARG A 256 17.89 -3.07 -6.16
N ILE A 257 17.32 -3.97 -5.35
CA ILE A 257 17.26 -3.84 -3.89
C ILE A 257 18.67 -3.67 -3.33
N PRO A 258 19.02 -2.52 -2.68
CA PRO A 258 20.32 -2.29 -2.11
C PRO A 258 20.52 -3.03 -0.78
N SER A 259 21.60 -2.74 -0.07
CA SER A 259 21.82 -3.31 1.26
C SER A 259 20.70 -2.93 2.23
N PHE A 260 20.47 -3.76 3.24
CA PHE A 260 19.48 -3.46 4.29
C PHE A 260 19.74 -2.10 4.94
N ASP A 261 20.99 -1.77 5.23
CA ASP A 261 21.37 -0.51 5.90
C ASP A 261 21.01 0.70 5.03
N GLU A 262 21.16 0.62 3.70
CA GLU A 262 20.78 1.70 2.77
C GLU A 262 19.26 1.89 2.75
N VAL A 263 18.48 0.80 2.64
CA VAL A 263 17.01 0.87 2.68
C VAL A 263 16.53 1.39 4.03
N HIS A 264 17.11 0.90 5.13
CA HIS A 264 16.74 1.33 6.47
C HIS A 264 17.07 2.81 6.71
N GLN A 265 18.23 3.28 6.22
CA GLN A 265 18.61 4.69 6.31
C GLN A 265 17.65 5.58 5.50
N GLU A 266 17.23 5.14 4.32
CA GLU A 266 16.24 5.85 3.51
C GLU A 266 14.89 5.91 4.23
N ALA A 267 14.38 4.78 4.74
CA ALA A 267 13.13 4.71 5.48
C ALA A 267 13.11 5.66 6.70
N ARG A 268 14.21 5.73 7.44
CA ARG A 268 14.34 6.61 8.62
C ARG A 268 14.18 8.09 8.30
N LYS A 269 14.35 8.51 7.04
CA LYS A 269 14.11 9.92 6.66
C LYS A 269 12.65 10.31 6.88
N ALA A 270 11.70 9.39 6.73
CA ALA A 270 10.28 9.63 6.99
C ALA A 270 10.02 10.10 8.44
N GLY A 271 10.82 9.64 9.40
CA GLY A 271 10.71 10.05 10.80
C GLY A 271 10.90 11.54 11.05
N LYS A 272 11.54 12.27 10.12
CA LYS A 272 11.73 13.72 10.23
C LYS A 272 10.43 14.51 10.05
N PHE A 273 9.44 13.91 9.44
CA PHE A 273 8.15 14.52 9.12
C PHE A 273 7.06 14.15 10.14
N LEU A 274 7.29 13.09 10.93
CA LEU A 274 6.37 12.72 11.99
C LEU A 274 6.43 13.78 13.11
N PRO A 275 5.28 14.15 13.72
CA PRO A 275 5.26 15.03 14.87
C PRO A 275 6.19 14.46 15.95
N GLN A 276 7.13 15.25 16.43
CA GLN A 276 7.89 14.88 17.61
C GLN A 276 6.89 14.83 18.75
N ILE A 277 6.77 13.69 19.40
CA ILE A 277 6.05 13.59 20.66
C ILE A 277 6.90 14.41 21.64
N GLU A 278 6.46 15.63 21.97
CA GLU A 278 6.98 16.31 23.14
C GLU A 278 6.70 15.36 24.31
N GLU A 279 7.77 14.77 24.85
CA GLU A 279 7.68 14.11 26.15
C GLU A 279 7.10 15.15 27.10
N ALA A 280 5.83 15.04 27.40
CA ALA A 280 5.22 15.80 28.48
C ALA A 280 5.97 15.38 29.74
N LEU A 281 6.94 16.20 30.14
CA LEU A 281 7.56 16.12 31.43
C LEU A 281 6.46 16.24 32.47
N VAL A 282 6.11 15.09 33.05
CA VAL A 282 5.31 14.99 34.29
C VAL A 282 6.22 15.19 35.47
#